data_f5e70189491663cb5f82a7b477c85b6b
#
_entry.id   f5e70189491663cb5f82a7b477c85b6b
#
_cell.length_a   1.000
_cell.length_b   1.000
_cell.length_c   1.000
_cell.angle_alpha   90.00
_cell.angle_beta   90.00
_cell.angle_gamma   90.00
#
_symmetry.space_group_name_H-M   'P 1'
#
loop_
_entity.id
_entity.type
_entity.pdbx_description
1 polymer ?
#
loop_
_entity_poly.entity_id
_entity_poly.type
_entity_poly.pdbx_seq_one_letter_code
_entity_poly.pdbx_strand_id
1 'polypeptide(L)'
;RRQRQMCIRDRAGPVGGVPQGGPQFGGAVNAQAILDQPAQFDFYDGGGVDDAFLGLAQADKDGNINVSKFGPRIAGCGGFVNITQNAKRVYYCGTFTAGGLKCSTKDGKLIIDQEGKSDKFIDTVEQITFSGKYANKVGQPVMYITERAVFELREDGVYLTEVAPGIDIQTQILDHMGFVPKMDGEPKLMDERIFKDEIMGLE
;
A
#
# COMPACT_ATOMS: atom_id res chain seq x y z
N ARG A 1 21.29 12.89 19.02
CA ARG A 1 20.68 11.65 18.51
C ARG A 1 20.92 11.62 17.00
N ARG A 2 21.71 10.67 16.50
CA ARG A 2 21.86 10.47 15.06
C ARG A 2 20.53 9.93 14.55
N GLN A 3 19.78 10.74 13.80
CA GLN A 3 18.71 10.23 12.96
C GLN A 3 19.33 9.16 12.07
N ARG A 4 18.86 7.92 12.18
CA ARG A 4 19.14 6.90 11.16
C ARG A 4 18.47 7.41 9.89
N GLN A 5 19.26 7.96 8.98
CA GLN A 5 18.77 8.25 7.64
C GLN A 5 18.38 6.90 7.03
N MET A 6 17.07 6.70 6.83
CA MET A 6 16.62 5.60 6.00
C MET A 6 17.21 5.80 4.62
N CYS A 7 17.87 4.77 4.11
CA CYS A 7 18.38 4.80 2.74
C CYS A 7 17.19 4.62 1.79
N ILE A 8 16.54 5.72 1.44
CA ILE A 8 15.42 5.74 0.49
C ILE A 8 15.99 5.45 -0.90
N ARG A 9 15.42 4.46 -1.57
CA ARG A 9 15.73 4.11 -2.95
C ARG A 9 14.47 4.18 -3.79
N ASP A 10 14.53 4.98 -4.84
CA ASP A 10 13.49 5.00 -5.87
C ASP A 10 13.86 3.99 -6.98
N ARG A 11 12.86 3.30 -7.52
CA ARG A 11 13.05 2.32 -8.60
C ARG A 11 13.75 2.89 -9.84
N ALA A 12 13.72 4.21 -10.00
CA ALA A 12 14.35 4.91 -11.13
C ALA A 12 15.86 5.14 -10.97
N GLY A 13 16.45 4.73 -9.82
CA GLY A 13 17.87 4.80 -9.55
C GLY A 13 18.35 5.78 -8.49
N PRO A 14 17.64 6.87 -8.13
CA PRO A 14 18.08 7.75 -7.07
C PRO A 14 18.16 7.03 -5.72
N VAL A 15 19.23 7.33 -4.99
CA VAL A 15 19.51 6.85 -3.63
C VAL A 15 19.60 8.05 -2.71
N GLY A 16 18.81 8.04 -1.63
CA GLY A 16 18.71 9.18 -0.71
C GLY A 16 17.95 10.36 -1.29
N GLY A 17 17.90 11.45 -0.54
CA GLY A 17 17.15 12.66 -0.91
C GLY A 17 15.64 12.49 -0.78
N VAL A 18 14.90 13.34 -1.49
CA VAL A 18 13.43 13.32 -1.53
C VAL A 18 12.96 12.92 -2.92
N PRO A 19 12.39 11.72 -3.09
CA PRO A 19 11.85 11.25 -4.36
C PRO A 19 10.78 12.18 -4.90
N GLN A 20 10.77 12.41 -6.21
CA GLN A 20 9.78 13.21 -6.90
C GLN A 20 8.68 12.34 -7.49
N GLY A 21 7.44 12.84 -7.47
CA GLY A 21 6.28 12.17 -8.02
C GLY A 21 5.74 12.82 -9.29
N GLY A 22 4.69 12.22 -9.87
CA GLY A 22 3.99 12.75 -11.05
C GLY A 22 4.90 12.89 -12.26
N PRO A 23 4.87 14.05 -12.96
CA PRO A 23 5.70 14.27 -14.16
C PRO A 23 7.22 14.26 -13.89
N GLN A 24 7.64 14.43 -12.64
CA GLN A 24 9.04 14.44 -12.22
C GLN A 24 9.49 13.09 -11.64
N PHE A 25 8.67 12.07 -11.77
CA PHE A 25 9.00 10.72 -11.31
C PHE A 25 10.35 10.25 -11.88
N GLY A 26 11.18 9.68 -11.03
CA GLY A 26 12.54 9.26 -11.37
C GLY A 26 13.62 10.27 -10.99
N GLY A 27 13.23 11.48 -10.59
CA GLY A 27 14.13 12.46 -9.98
C GLY A 27 14.10 12.40 -8.45
N ALA A 28 15.12 12.96 -7.82
CA ALA A 28 15.15 13.19 -6.38
C ALA A 28 15.85 14.50 -6.06
N VAL A 29 15.31 15.26 -5.10
CA VAL A 29 15.97 16.47 -4.59
C VAL A 29 17.05 16.03 -3.61
N ASN A 30 18.28 16.52 -3.81
CA ASN A 30 19.44 16.18 -2.99
C ASN A 30 19.74 14.66 -2.93
N ALA A 31 19.61 13.96 -4.04
CA ALA A 31 20.06 12.57 -4.16
C ALA A 31 21.55 12.44 -3.78
N GLN A 32 21.90 11.40 -3.05
CA GLN A 32 23.28 11.08 -2.67
C GLN A 32 24.02 10.32 -3.79
N ALA A 33 23.28 9.53 -4.56
CA ALA A 33 23.77 8.80 -5.71
C ALA A 33 22.63 8.54 -6.70
N ILE A 34 23.00 8.23 -7.96
CA ILE A 34 22.08 7.73 -8.98
C ILE A 34 22.73 6.46 -9.53
N LEU A 35 22.02 5.36 -9.43
CA LEU A 35 22.43 4.06 -9.96
C LEU A 35 21.72 3.83 -11.29
N ASP A 36 22.35 3.09 -12.18
CA ASP A 36 21.67 2.59 -13.37
C ASP A 36 20.62 1.53 -13.00
N GLN A 37 19.60 1.38 -13.83
CA GLN A 37 18.46 0.53 -13.51
C GLN A 37 18.84 -0.94 -13.27
N PRO A 38 19.71 -1.59 -14.06
CA PRO A 38 20.12 -2.97 -13.79
C PRO A 38 20.74 -3.15 -12.39
N ALA A 39 21.71 -2.32 -12.02
CA ALA A 39 22.33 -2.40 -10.70
C ALA A 39 21.36 -2.13 -9.53
N GLN A 40 20.40 -1.21 -9.74
CA GLN A 40 19.36 -0.95 -8.76
C GLN A 40 18.42 -2.16 -8.58
N PHE A 41 18.07 -2.85 -9.67
CA PHE A 41 17.22 -4.03 -9.63
C PHE A 41 17.94 -5.26 -9.09
N ASP A 42 19.23 -5.45 -9.39
CA ASP A 42 20.06 -6.48 -8.74
C ASP A 42 20.05 -6.36 -7.21
N PHE A 43 20.05 -5.12 -6.70
CA PHE A 43 19.93 -4.87 -5.27
C PHE A 43 18.55 -5.30 -4.73
N TYR A 44 17.46 -5.04 -5.46
CA TYR A 44 16.11 -5.45 -5.05
C TYR A 44 15.96 -6.98 -5.09
N ASP A 45 16.38 -7.61 -6.18
CA ASP A 45 16.31 -9.07 -6.38
C ASP A 45 17.21 -9.81 -5.39
N GLY A 46 18.32 -9.19 -4.96
CA GLY A 46 19.20 -9.67 -3.91
C GLY A 46 18.66 -9.51 -2.47
N GLY A 47 17.43 -9.03 -2.30
CA GLY A 47 16.82 -8.87 -0.96
C GLY A 47 17.35 -7.67 -0.16
N GLY A 48 17.89 -6.66 -0.84
CA GLY A 48 18.44 -5.45 -0.20
C GLY A 48 17.39 -4.49 0.35
N VAL A 49 16.10 -4.76 0.19
CA VAL A 49 14.99 -3.91 0.65
C VAL A 49 14.41 -4.45 1.96
N ASP A 50 14.45 -3.65 3.01
CA ASP A 50 13.80 -4.00 4.28
C ASP A 50 12.28 -3.74 4.21
N ASP A 51 11.89 -2.54 3.76
CA ASP A 51 10.50 -2.09 3.69
C ASP A 51 10.19 -1.57 2.30
N ALA A 52 9.22 -2.18 1.62
CA ALA A 52 8.76 -1.78 0.31
C ALA A 52 7.37 -1.10 0.41
N PHE A 53 7.25 0.11 -0.10
CA PHE A 53 6.00 0.87 -0.14
C PHE A 53 5.56 1.04 -1.60
N LEU A 54 4.40 0.49 -1.95
CA LEU A 54 3.89 0.50 -3.32
C LEU A 54 2.41 0.93 -3.37
N GLY A 55 1.99 1.38 -4.54
CA GLY A 55 0.59 1.72 -4.77
C GLY A 55 -0.32 0.49 -4.77
N LEU A 56 -1.52 0.64 -4.18
CA LEU A 56 -2.58 -0.36 -4.18
C LEU A 56 -3.54 -0.08 -5.35
N ALA A 57 -3.62 -0.99 -6.32
CA ALA A 57 -4.61 -0.89 -7.40
C ALA A 57 -5.79 -1.85 -7.20
N GLN A 58 -5.56 -3.17 -7.15
CA GLN A 58 -6.56 -4.16 -6.77
C GLN A 58 -5.94 -5.19 -5.84
N ALA A 59 -6.70 -5.63 -4.84
CA ALA A 59 -6.37 -6.72 -3.93
C ALA A 59 -7.51 -7.73 -3.89
N ASP A 60 -7.21 -9.02 -3.67
CA ASP A 60 -8.22 -10.05 -3.52
C ASP A 60 -8.18 -10.73 -2.13
N LYS A 61 -9.13 -11.64 -1.91
CA LYS A 61 -9.29 -12.38 -0.64
C LYS A 61 -8.09 -13.22 -0.25
N ASP A 62 -7.27 -13.64 -1.22
CA ASP A 62 -6.04 -14.41 -1.00
C ASP A 62 -4.82 -13.51 -0.79
N GLY A 63 -5.03 -12.18 -0.77
CA GLY A 63 -4.00 -11.17 -0.60
C GLY A 63 -3.15 -10.94 -1.85
N ASN A 64 -3.58 -11.41 -3.01
CA ASN A 64 -2.92 -11.11 -4.26
C ASN A 64 -3.14 -9.64 -4.66
N ILE A 65 -2.14 -9.06 -5.34
CA ILE A 65 -2.25 -7.72 -5.92
C ILE A 65 -2.19 -7.79 -7.44
N ASN A 66 -3.06 -7.02 -8.07
CA ASN A 66 -3.00 -6.73 -9.50
C ASN A 66 -2.73 -5.24 -9.73
N VAL A 67 -1.67 -4.95 -10.50
CA VAL A 67 -1.37 -3.62 -11.04
C VAL A 67 -1.13 -3.66 -12.54
N SER A 68 -1.15 -4.83 -13.16
CA SER A 68 -0.60 -5.08 -14.50
C SER A 68 -1.63 -5.25 -15.60
N LYS A 69 -2.89 -5.61 -15.27
CA LYS A 69 -3.94 -5.84 -16.27
C LYS A 69 -5.32 -5.48 -15.73
N PHE A 70 -6.10 -4.75 -16.51
CA PHE A 70 -7.45 -4.29 -16.17
C PHE A 70 -8.34 -4.42 -17.42
N GLY A 71 -9.07 -5.53 -17.55
CA GLY A 71 -9.84 -5.85 -18.75
C GLY A 71 -8.96 -5.87 -19.99
N PRO A 72 -9.27 -5.10 -21.04
CA PRO A 72 -8.46 -5.06 -22.27
C PRO A 72 -7.14 -4.30 -22.12
N ARG A 73 -6.97 -3.53 -21.03
CA ARG A 73 -5.78 -2.71 -20.81
C ARG A 73 -4.67 -3.51 -20.11
N ILE A 74 -3.54 -3.67 -20.79
CA ILE A 74 -2.31 -4.22 -20.22
C ILE A 74 -1.42 -3.03 -19.84
N ALA A 75 -1.32 -2.77 -18.53
CA ALA A 75 -0.46 -1.72 -17.99
C ALA A 75 1.00 -2.19 -17.82
N GLY A 76 1.19 -3.49 -17.64
CA GLY A 76 2.49 -4.09 -17.31
C GLY A 76 2.84 -3.94 -15.83
N CYS A 77 3.75 -4.76 -15.34
CA CYS A 77 4.15 -4.79 -13.94
C CYS A 77 5.26 -3.78 -13.59
N GLY A 78 6.02 -3.30 -14.57
CA GLY A 78 7.21 -2.49 -14.30
C GLY A 78 8.15 -3.17 -13.32
N GLY A 79 8.66 -2.46 -12.34
CA GLY A 79 9.51 -2.99 -11.27
C GLY A 79 8.76 -3.60 -10.08
N PHE A 80 7.44 -3.77 -10.16
CA PHE A 80 6.62 -4.19 -9.03
C PHE A 80 7.05 -5.55 -8.47
N VAL A 81 7.26 -6.53 -9.34
CA VAL A 81 7.65 -7.89 -8.94
C VAL A 81 9.01 -7.88 -8.23
N ASN A 82 10.02 -7.24 -8.84
CA ASN A 82 11.39 -7.20 -8.30
C ASN A 82 11.44 -6.53 -6.91
N ILE A 83 10.70 -5.42 -6.75
CA ILE A 83 10.69 -4.65 -5.49
C ILE A 83 9.99 -5.45 -4.38
N THR A 84 8.88 -6.14 -4.69
CA THR A 84 8.05 -6.75 -3.65
C THR A 84 8.47 -8.17 -3.29
N GLN A 85 9.01 -8.94 -4.25
CA GLN A 85 9.20 -10.37 -4.08
C GLN A 85 10.20 -10.72 -2.97
N ASN A 86 11.29 -9.98 -2.85
CA ASN A 86 12.36 -10.23 -1.88
C ASN A 86 12.49 -9.16 -0.80
N ALA A 87 11.57 -8.17 -0.74
CA ALA A 87 11.50 -7.24 0.38
C ALA A 87 11.17 -7.97 1.68
N LYS A 88 11.74 -7.54 2.79
CA LYS A 88 11.45 -8.17 4.08
C LYS A 88 10.04 -7.90 4.57
N ARG A 89 9.46 -6.73 4.22
CA ARG A 89 8.07 -6.34 4.50
C ARG A 89 7.53 -5.54 3.35
N VAL A 90 6.23 -5.70 3.05
CA VAL A 90 5.57 -4.97 1.95
C VAL A 90 4.34 -4.23 2.48
N TYR A 91 4.24 -2.96 2.10
CA TYR A 91 3.14 -2.08 2.44
C TYR A 91 2.50 -1.55 1.16
N TYR A 92 1.26 -1.97 0.90
CA TYR A 92 0.47 -1.45 -0.21
C TYR A 92 -0.35 -0.27 0.28
N CYS A 93 -0.06 0.92 -0.25
CA CYS A 93 -0.71 2.17 0.16
C CYS A 93 -1.58 2.72 -0.97
N GLY A 94 -2.80 3.11 -0.66
CA GLY A 94 -3.68 3.70 -1.66
C GLY A 94 -5.06 4.02 -1.10
N THR A 95 -5.91 4.60 -1.93
CA THR A 95 -7.31 4.81 -1.56
C THR A 95 -8.07 3.50 -1.55
N PHE A 96 -9.10 3.38 -0.72
CA PHE A 96 -9.91 2.18 -0.59
C PHE A 96 -10.71 1.90 -1.86
N THR A 97 -11.32 2.93 -2.43
CA THR A 97 -11.97 2.89 -3.73
C THR A 97 -11.28 3.81 -4.73
N ALA A 98 -11.56 3.66 -6.03
CA ALA A 98 -11.00 4.47 -7.10
C ALA A 98 -12.09 5.22 -7.88
N GLY A 99 -11.69 6.25 -8.63
CA GLY A 99 -12.57 6.95 -9.54
C GLY A 99 -13.44 8.01 -8.88
N GLY A 100 -12.83 8.90 -8.15
CA GLY A 100 -13.48 10.11 -7.64
C GLY A 100 -13.79 10.11 -6.15
N LEU A 101 -13.13 9.26 -5.37
CA LEU A 101 -13.19 9.31 -3.91
C LEU A 101 -12.80 10.71 -3.41
N LYS A 102 -13.61 11.26 -2.51
CA LYS A 102 -13.33 12.50 -1.78
C LYS A 102 -13.53 12.27 -0.30
N CYS A 103 -12.55 12.69 0.45
CA CYS A 103 -12.53 12.57 1.91
C CYS A 103 -12.21 13.93 2.54
N SER A 104 -12.78 14.18 3.69
CA SER A 104 -12.44 15.28 4.58
C SER A 104 -12.18 14.79 6.00
N THR A 105 -11.61 15.63 6.81
CA THR A 105 -11.38 15.32 8.23
C THR A 105 -12.05 16.36 9.10
N LYS A 106 -12.65 15.92 10.20
CA LYS A 106 -13.24 16.81 11.19
C LYS A 106 -13.16 16.18 12.59
N ASP A 107 -12.68 16.95 13.54
CA ASP A 107 -12.59 16.55 14.95
C ASP A 107 -11.86 15.20 15.17
N GLY A 108 -10.78 14.95 14.41
CA GLY A 108 -10.01 13.71 14.48
C GLY A 108 -10.71 12.49 13.85
N LYS A 109 -11.73 12.70 13.03
CA LYS A 109 -12.49 11.67 12.33
C LYS A 109 -12.37 11.83 10.82
N LEU A 110 -12.37 10.70 10.11
CA LEU A 110 -12.49 10.66 8.65
C LEU A 110 -13.95 10.74 8.24
N ILE A 111 -14.22 11.49 7.19
CA ILE A 111 -15.54 11.62 6.56
C ILE A 111 -15.38 11.28 5.07
N ILE A 112 -16.21 10.39 4.56
CA ILE A 112 -16.29 10.10 3.13
C ILE A 112 -17.34 11.03 2.52
N ASP A 113 -16.88 12.09 1.87
CA ASP A 113 -17.77 13.07 1.23
C ASP A 113 -18.35 12.54 -0.08
N GLN A 114 -17.59 11.73 -0.80
CA GLN A 114 -17.99 11.07 -2.03
C GLN A 114 -17.23 9.76 -2.17
N GLU A 115 -17.96 8.66 -2.37
CA GLU A 115 -17.37 7.34 -2.63
C GLU A 115 -16.80 7.26 -4.05
N GLY A 116 -15.76 6.46 -4.22
CA GLY A 116 -15.20 6.12 -5.54
C GLY A 116 -16.14 5.21 -6.35
N LYS A 117 -15.99 5.25 -7.65
CA LYS A 117 -16.85 4.49 -8.59
C LYS A 117 -16.45 3.02 -8.76
N SER A 118 -15.26 2.66 -8.28
CA SER A 118 -14.68 1.33 -8.50
C SER A 118 -14.07 0.80 -7.21
N ASP A 119 -14.49 -0.40 -6.82
CA ASP A 119 -13.93 -1.11 -5.70
C ASP A 119 -12.56 -1.67 -6.08
N LYS A 120 -11.64 -1.68 -5.11
CA LYS A 120 -10.29 -2.21 -5.26
C LYS A 120 -10.08 -3.55 -4.55
N PHE A 121 -10.85 -3.81 -3.51
CA PHE A 121 -10.86 -5.09 -2.80
C PHE A 121 -11.91 -5.98 -3.43
N ILE A 122 -11.50 -6.87 -4.32
CA ILE A 122 -12.37 -7.70 -5.17
C ILE A 122 -12.22 -9.19 -4.83
N ASP A 123 -13.18 -10.03 -5.19
CA ASP A 123 -13.12 -11.46 -4.86
C ASP A 123 -11.88 -12.15 -5.42
N THR A 124 -11.55 -11.88 -6.69
CA THR A 124 -10.39 -12.47 -7.36
C THR A 124 -9.81 -11.49 -8.36
N VAL A 125 -8.51 -11.25 -8.30
CA VAL A 125 -7.83 -10.38 -9.27
C VAL A 125 -7.71 -11.04 -10.64
N GLU A 126 -7.84 -10.25 -11.70
CA GLU A 126 -7.74 -10.75 -13.09
C GLU A 126 -6.34 -11.27 -13.41
N GLN A 127 -5.31 -10.65 -12.84
CA GLN A 127 -3.91 -11.06 -12.99
C GLN A 127 -3.16 -10.87 -11.69
N ILE A 128 -2.36 -11.87 -11.30
CA ILE A 128 -1.55 -11.81 -10.08
C ILE A 128 -0.21 -11.16 -10.43
N THR A 129 0.00 -9.92 -9.96
CA THR A 129 1.30 -9.23 -10.02
C THR A 129 2.13 -9.48 -8.77
N PHE A 130 1.46 -9.64 -7.61
CA PHE A 130 2.05 -10.10 -6.35
C PHE A 130 1.19 -11.23 -5.80
N SER A 131 1.84 -12.30 -5.33
CA SER A 131 1.15 -13.49 -4.81
C SER A 131 1.14 -13.53 -3.29
N GLY A 132 -0.05 -13.39 -2.70
CA GLY A 132 -0.25 -13.56 -1.25
C GLY A 132 0.12 -14.96 -0.77
N LYS A 133 -0.19 -16.00 -1.55
CA LYS A 133 0.22 -17.38 -1.26
C LYS A 133 1.73 -17.53 -1.18
N TYR A 134 2.48 -16.89 -2.07
CA TYR A 134 3.94 -16.95 -2.02
C TYR A 134 4.49 -16.19 -0.82
N ALA A 135 3.95 -15.00 -0.53
CA ALA A 135 4.33 -14.22 0.65
C ALA A 135 4.14 -15.03 1.95
N ASN A 136 2.99 -15.68 2.12
CA ASN A 136 2.73 -16.56 3.26
C ASN A 136 3.72 -17.73 3.32
N LYS A 137 4.03 -18.36 2.18
CA LYS A 137 4.99 -19.47 2.11
C LYS A 137 6.39 -19.09 2.61
N VAL A 138 6.82 -17.85 2.35
CA VAL A 138 8.16 -17.36 2.76
C VAL A 138 8.13 -16.56 4.06
N GLY A 139 6.98 -16.41 4.68
CA GLY A 139 6.80 -15.66 5.93
C GLY A 139 6.99 -14.14 5.75
N GLN A 140 6.67 -13.59 4.58
CA GLN A 140 6.79 -12.17 4.29
C GLN A 140 5.57 -11.41 4.83
N PRO A 141 5.74 -10.47 5.78
CA PRO A 141 4.65 -9.61 6.26
C PRO A 141 4.16 -8.67 5.17
N VAL A 142 2.83 -8.60 5.00
CA VAL A 142 2.17 -7.74 4.02
C VAL A 142 1.03 -6.98 4.66
N MET A 143 0.99 -5.68 4.44
CA MET A 143 -0.10 -4.80 4.88
C MET A 143 -0.72 -4.06 3.70
N TYR A 144 -2.03 -3.83 3.78
CA TYR A 144 -2.80 -3.03 2.82
C TYR A 144 -3.37 -1.84 3.58
N ILE A 145 -2.89 -0.64 3.27
CA ILE A 145 -3.16 0.58 4.02
C ILE A 145 -3.96 1.53 3.14
N THR A 146 -5.13 1.91 3.62
CA THR A 146 -5.99 2.89 2.95
C THR A 146 -6.31 4.05 3.90
N GLU A 147 -7.00 5.05 3.39
CA GLU A 147 -7.43 6.18 4.20
C GLU A 147 -8.40 5.78 5.33
N ARG A 148 -9.14 4.66 5.18
CA ARG A 148 -10.20 4.25 6.11
C ARG A 148 -9.97 2.94 6.83
N ALA A 149 -9.10 2.06 6.30
CA ALA A 149 -8.88 0.71 6.82
C ALA A 149 -7.46 0.24 6.60
N VAL A 150 -6.94 -0.55 7.53
CA VAL A 150 -5.68 -1.30 7.39
C VAL A 150 -6.01 -2.78 7.44
N PHE A 151 -5.41 -3.53 6.52
CA PHE A 151 -5.51 -4.97 6.47
C PHE A 151 -4.13 -5.60 6.54
N GLU A 152 -4.07 -6.80 7.08
CA GLU A 152 -2.87 -7.67 7.11
C GLU A 152 -3.13 -8.97 6.37
N LEU A 153 -2.14 -9.43 5.63
CA LEU A 153 -2.13 -10.78 5.10
C LEU A 153 -1.66 -11.74 6.18
N ARG A 154 -2.47 -12.76 6.45
CA ARG A 154 -2.12 -13.86 7.35
C ARG A 154 -2.24 -15.20 6.61
N GLU A 155 -1.81 -16.28 7.24
CA GLU A 155 -1.73 -17.62 6.62
C GLU A 155 -3.05 -18.04 5.95
N ASP A 156 -4.18 -17.69 6.55
CA ASP A 156 -5.52 -18.10 6.16
C ASP A 156 -6.37 -17.00 5.51
N GLY A 157 -5.77 -15.87 5.11
CA GLY A 157 -6.42 -14.80 4.35
C GLY A 157 -6.13 -13.38 4.81
N VAL A 158 -6.94 -12.44 4.36
CA VAL A 158 -6.83 -11.01 4.64
C VAL A 158 -7.65 -10.65 5.89
N TYR A 159 -7.01 -9.98 6.83
CA TYR A 159 -7.59 -9.55 8.10
C TYR A 159 -7.75 -8.03 8.15
N LEU A 160 -8.93 -7.56 8.54
CA LEU A 160 -9.15 -6.15 8.88
C LEU A 160 -8.62 -5.91 10.31
N THR A 161 -7.59 -5.07 10.44
CA THR A 161 -6.89 -4.84 11.72
C THR A 161 -7.13 -3.46 12.31
N GLU A 162 -7.25 -2.43 11.46
CA GLU A 162 -7.52 -1.08 11.94
C GLU A 162 -8.58 -0.38 11.07
N VAL A 163 -9.35 0.51 11.70
CA VAL A 163 -10.40 1.32 11.05
C VAL A 163 -10.23 2.78 11.45
N ALA A 164 -10.41 3.69 10.51
CA ALA A 164 -10.35 5.12 10.81
C ALA A 164 -11.50 5.56 11.71
N PRO A 165 -11.25 6.45 12.69
CA PRO A 165 -12.32 7.03 13.48
C PRO A 165 -13.38 7.68 12.60
N GLY A 166 -14.65 7.40 12.86
CA GLY A 166 -15.80 7.95 12.13
C GLY A 166 -16.30 7.10 10.98
N ILE A 167 -15.64 5.99 10.66
CA ILE A 167 -16.03 5.05 9.59
C ILE A 167 -16.95 3.94 10.15
N ASP A 168 -18.05 3.69 9.46
CA ASP A 168 -18.91 2.54 9.69
C ASP A 168 -18.39 1.34 8.89
N ILE A 169 -18.12 0.23 9.61
CA ILE A 169 -17.50 -0.95 9.02
C ILE A 169 -18.40 -1.60 7.97
N GLN A 170 -19.71 -1.69 8.24
CA GLN A 170 -20.61 -2.38 7.31
C GLN A 170 -20.78 -1.60 6.01
N THR A 171 -21.20 -0.35 6.12
CA THR A 171 -21.62 0.44 4.95
C THR A 171 -20.45 1.08 4.19
N GLN A 172 -19.31 1.33 4.87
CA GLN A 172 -18.19 2.05 4.26
C GLN A 172 -16.95 1.17 4.03
N ILE A 173 -16.97 -0.09 4.49
CA ILE A 173 -15.92 -1.06 4.22
C ILE A 173 -16.50 -2.31 3.56
N LEU A 174 -17.33 -3.10 4.28
CA LEU A 174 -17.77 -4.41 3.80
C LEU A 174 -18.62 -4.35 2.54
N ASP A 175 -19.52 -3.36 2.43
CA ASP A 175 -20.39 -3.19 1.25
C ASP A 175 -19.60 -2.78 -0.02
N HIS A 176 -18.33 -2.35 0.13
CA HIS A 176 -17.39 -1.98 -0.96
C HIS A 176 -16.27 -3.00 -1.15
N MET A 177 -16.43 -4.22 -0.64
CA MET A 177 -15.49 -5.31 -0.82
C MET A 177 -16.15 -6.50 -1.52
N GLY A 178 -15.43 -7.12 -2.46
CA GLY A 178 -15.86 -8.35 -3.12
C GLY A 178 -15.74 -9.59 -2.23
N PHE A 179 -15.23 -9.45 -1.00
CA PHE A 179 -15.10 -10.53 -0.02
C PHE A 179 -15.22 -9.96 1.40
N VAL A 180 -15.51 -10.83 2.35
CA VAL A 180 -15.53 -10.46 3.77
C VAL A 180 -14.16 -10.74 4.37
N PRO A 181 -13.41 -9.72 4.84
CA PRO A 181 -12.16 -9.92 5.52
C PRO A 181 -12.38 -10.60 6.87
N LYS A 182 -11.38 -11.30 7.36
CA LYS A 182 -11.41 -11.86 8.71
C LYS A 182 -11.14 -10.77 9.75
N MET A 183 -11.55 -10.99 10.98
CA MET A 183 -11.36 -10.09 12.12
C MET A 183 -11.10 -10.89 13.39
N ASP A 184 -10.14 -10.45 14.21
CA ASP A 184 -9.89 -10.99 15.55
C ASP A 184 -10.63 -10.14 16.60
N GLY A 185 -11.96 -10.17 16.55
CA GLY A 185 -12.80 -9.28 17.36
C GLY A 185 -12.99 -7.92 16.68
N GLU A 186 -13.14 -6.86 17.49
CA GLU A 186 -13.33 -5.49 16.99
C GLU A 186 -11.99 -4.92 16.48
N PRO A 187 -11.93 -4.40 15.23
CA PRO A 187 -10.72 -3.79 14.71
C PRO A 187 -10.29 -2.57 15.54
N LYS A 188 -9.00 -2.39 15.68
CA LYS A 188 -8.43 -1.25 16.40
C LYS A 188 -8.75 0.06 15.66
N LEU A 189 -8.97 1.14 16.39
CA LEU A 189 -9.05 2.47 15.79
C LEU A 189 -7.66 2.96 15.40
N MET A 190 -7.54 3.52 14.20
CA MET A 190 -6.35 4.26 13.79
C MET A 190 -6.11 5.44 14.73
N ASP A 191 -4.85 5.87 14.83
CA ASP A 191 -4.49 7.04 15.62
C ASP A 191 -5.23 8.29 15.11
N GLU A 192 -6.05 8.88 15.97
CA GLU A 192 -6.87 10.05 15.62
C GLU A 192 -6.04 11.26 15.17
N ARG A 193 -4.73 11.31 15.56
CA ARG A 193 -3.82 12.38 15.15
C ARG A 193 -3.58 12.40 13.64
N ILE A 194 -3.76 11.27 12.95
CA ILE A 194 -3.68 11.18 11.48
C ILE A 194 -4.75 12.07 10.80
N PHE A 195 -5.88 12.28 11.48
CA PHE A 195 -7.05 12.98 10.96
C PHE A 195 -7.21 14.40 11.53
N LYS A 196 -6.13 14.97 12.08
CA LYS A 196 -6.05 16.35 12.59
C LYS A 196 -5.05 17.15 11.78
N ASP A 197 -5.27 18.45 11.64
CA ASP A 197 -4.36 19.35 10.91
C ASP A 197 -3.07 19.65 11.68
N GLU A 198 -3.01 19.28 12.95
CA GLU A 198 -1.88 19.50 13.83
C GLU A 198 -0.75 18.50 13.57
N ILE A 199 0.50 18.92 13.84
CA ILE A 199 1.66 18.03 13.76
C ILE A 199 1.49 16.88 14.77
N MET A 200 1.63 15.65 14.31
CA MET A 200 1.42 14.44 15.14
C MET A 200 2.34 14.32 16.36
N GLY A 201 3.46 15.06 16.41
CA GLY A 201 4.41 14.99 17.52
C GLY A 201 5.02 13.59 17.70
N LEU A 202 5.37 12.93 16.62
CA LEU A 202 6.08 11.65 16.65
C LEU A 202 7.53 11.91 17.07
N GLU A 203 7.94 11.38 18.25
CA GLU A 203 9.30 11.43 18.78
C GLU A 203 10.15 10.21 18.33
#